data_f484282ecba16874ff228491ce1a7331
#
_entry.id   f484282ecba16874ff228491ce1a7331
#
_cell.length_a   1.000
_cell.length_b   1.000
_cell.length_c   1.000
_cell.angle_alpha   90.00
_cell.angle_beta   90.00
_cell.angle_gamma   90.00
#
_symmetry.space_group_name_H-M   'P 1'
#
loop_
_entity.id
_entity.type
_entity.pdbx_description
1 polymer ?
#
loop_
_entity_poly.entity_id
_entity_poly.type
_entity_poly.pdbx_seq_one_letter_code
_entity_poly.pdbx_strand_id
1 'polypeptide(L)'
;MKKNIDVKKTVYVIAAINFIQIAALIIVALYFALYKRRLYNNEYVVIIIIIVTTFLNSIISIRDSYYLYQTEQQKRFLEDTLAKVEDLNFILREQRHDFLNHLQVVHGLIEMDEYIEAKNYIEKTYADIQKVSSFLKTSNPAVNALLQAKILYAQKKGISVNLHVSSRLERLPMPGWELCRVLGNIIDNAIEALEYVNSDKIISIEISENIKSYNFKIYDNGIGIPPNIQKKIFERGFTTKGNNGQGIGLSIAKEIILKHKGHIDFISNAEGTIFEFSIPRMESCDE
;
A
#
# COMPACT_ATOMS: atom_id res chain seq x y z
N MET A 1 -12.70 28.96 6.00
CA MET A 1 -13.29 27.71 6.50
C MET A 1 -13.96 26.96 5.34
N LYS A 2 -13.30 26.00 4.69
CA LYS A 2 -13.95 25.11 3.71
C LYS A 2 -14.69 24.01 4.51
N LYS A 3 -16.01 24.03 4.43
CA LYS A 3 -16.88 22.99 5.01
C LYS A 3 -16.50 21.68 4.33
N ASN A 4 -15.90 20.74 5.07
CA ASN A 4 -15.70 19.38 4.59
C ASN A 4 -17.09 18.79 4.30
N ILE A 5 -17.43 18.69 3.03
CA ILE A 5 -18.66 18.03 2.59
C ILE A 5 -18.40 16.52 2.76
N ASP A 6 -19.09 15.92 3.70
CA ASP A 6 -19.06 14.47 3.88
C ASP A 6 -19.77 13.83 2.69
N VAL A 7 -18.97 13.40 1.71
CA VAL A 7 -19.46 12.80 0.45
C VAL A 7 -20.38 11.61 0.72
N LYS A 8 -20.09 10.79 1.73
CA LYS A 8 -20.99 9.69 2.12
C LYS A 8 -22.35 10.24 2.54
N LYS A 9 -22.37 11.27 3.38
CA LYS A 9 -23.61 11.90 3.84
C LYS A 9 -24.39 12.52 2.68
N THR A 10 -23.71 13.15 1.73
CA THR A 10 -24.31 13.73 0.53
C THR A 10 -24.93 12.66 -0.36
N VAL A 11 -24.26 11.55 -0.60
CA VAL A 11 -24.77 10.41 -1.37
C VAL A 11 -26.00 9.80 -0.69
N TYR A 12 -25.99 9.64 0.64
CA TYR A 12 -27.17 9.15 1.38
C TYR A 12 -28.35 10.11 1.28
N VAL A 13 -28.13 11.41 1.35
CA VAL A 13 -29.18 12.42 1.21
C VAL A 13 -29.80 12.37 -0.19
N ILE A 14 -29.00 12.28 -1.24
CA ILE A 14 -29.46 12.16 -2.62
C ILE A 14 -30.29 10.87 -2.80
N ALA A 15 -29.79 9.75 -2.29
CA ALA A 15 -30.52 8.48 -2.34
C ALA A 15 -31.86 8.54 -1.59
N ALA A 16 -31.90 9.18 -0.42
CA ALA A 16 -33.14 9.36 0.35
C ALA A 16 -34.16 10.24 -0.38
N ILE A 17 -33.71 11.33 -1.01
CA ILE A 17 -34.60 12.21 -1.81
C ILE A 17 -35.18 11.44 -2.98
N ASN A 18 -34.40 10.68 -3.73
CA ASN A 18 -34.87 9.86 -4.84
C ASN A 18 -35.86 8.79 -4.36
N PHE A 19 -35.61 8.17 -3.21
CA PHE A 19 -36.53 7.19 -2.62
C PHE A 19 -37.87 7.82 -2.27
N ILE A 20 -37.89 9.01 -1.67
CA ILE A 20 -39.11 9.76 -1.32
C ILE A 20 -39.89 10.11 -2.59
N GLN A 21 -39.21 10.54 -3.66
CA GLN A 21 -39.84 10.85 -4.94
C GLN A 21 -40.53 9.62 -5.56
N ILE A 22 -39.87 8.47 -5.56
CA ILE A 22 -40.44 7.21 -6.08
C ILE A 22 -41.63 6.77 -5.23
N ALA A 23 -41.51 6.86 -3.90
CA ALA A 23 -42.61 6.51 -3.00
C ALA A 23 -43.84 7.41 -3.23
N ALA A 24 -43.66 8.72 -3.42
CA ALA A 24 -44.74 9.65 -3.74
C ALA A 24 -45.43 9.30 -5.06
N LEU A 25 -44.67 8.92 -6.11
CA LEU A 25 -45.23 8.47 -7.38
C LEU A 25 -46.08 7.20 -7.23
N ILE A 26 -45.59 6.24 -6.43
CA ILE A 26 -46.34 5.00 -6.15
C ILE A 26 -47.64 5.31 -5.42
N ILE A 27 -47.64 6.22 -4.44
CA ILE A 27 -48.83 6.63 -3.69
C ILE A 27 -49.85 7.28 -4.62
N VAL A 28 -49.42 8.16 -5.52
CA VAL A 28 -50.30 8.80 -6.52
C VAL A 28 -50.91 7.75 -7.46
N ALA A 29 -50.09 6.81 -7.96
CA ALA A 29 -50.58 5.72 -8.82
C ALA A 29 -51.60 4.83 -8.12
N LEU A 30 -51.36 4.46 -6.85
CA LEU A 30 -52.28 3.68 -6.04
C LEU A 30 -53.60 4.42 -5.77
N TYR A 31 -53.54 5.74 -5.49
CA TYR A 31 -54.73 6.57 -5.31
C TYR A 31 -55.63 6.52 -6.54
N PHE A 32 -55.10 6.71 -7.76
CA PHE A 32 -55.89 6.62 -8.99
C PHE A 32 -56.42 5.21 -9.26
N ALA A 33 -55.67 4.17 -8.95
CA ALA A 33 -56.08 2.78 -9.11
C ALA A 33 -57.24 2.40 -8.17
N LEU A 34 -57.17 2.82 -6.89
CA LEU A 34 -58.18 2.48 -5.88
C LEU A 34 -59.51 3.22 -6.05
N TYR A 35 -59.46 4.51 -6.39
CA TYR A 35 -60.67 5.33 -6.50
C TYR A 35 -61.36 5.21 -7.86
N LYS A 36 -60.86 4.35 -8.83
CA LYS A 36 -61.44 4.14 -10.16
C LYS A 36 -61.84 5.44 -10.90
N ARG A 37 -61.16 6.54 -10.57
CA ARG A 37 -61.45 7.84 -11.17
C ARG A 37 -61.01 7.82 -12.64
N ARG A 38 -61.92 8.11 -13.58
CA ARG A 38 -61.54 8.32 -14.97
C ARG A 38 -60.72 9.60 -15.09
N LEU A 39 -59.45 9.47 -15.50
CA LEU A 39 -58.61 10.60 -15.80
C LEU A 39 -59.02 11.24 -17.12
N TYR A 40 -59.04 12.56 -17.19
CA TYR A 40 -59.15 13.29 -18.45
C TYR A 40 -57.81 13.25 -19.19
N ASN A 41 -57.84 13.39 -20.53
CA ASN A 41 -56.61 13.31 -21.35
C ASN A 41 -55.48 14.24 -20.85
N ASN A 42 -55.79 15.41 -20.36
CA ASN A 42 -54.82 16.36 -19.84
C ASN A 42 -54.14 15.87 -18.52
N GLU A 43 -54.86 15.11 -17.69
CA GLU A 43 -54.32 14.57 -16.45
C GLU A 43 -53.28 13.46 -16.73
N TYR A 44 -53.47 12.63 -17.77
CA TYR A 44 -52.49 11.64 -18.21
C TYR A 44 -51.19 12.28 -18.68
N VAL A 45 -51.26 13.38 -19.44
CA VAL A 45 -50.07 14.11 -19.95
C VAL A 45 -49.27 14.64 -18.78
N VAL A 46 -49.90 15.23 -17.76
CA VAL A 46 -49.21 15.75 -16.57
C VAL A 46 -48.48 14.63 -15.80
N ILE A 47 -49.16 13.49 -15.60
CA ILE A 47 -48.55 12.33 -14.91
C ILE A 47 -47.35 11.79 -15.68
N ILE A 48 -47.43 11.66 -16.99
CA ILE A 48 -46.29 11.24 -17.84
C ILE A 48 -45.11 12.20 -17.71
N ILE A 49 -45.34 13.51 -17.74
CA ILE A 49 -44.29 14.51 -17.57
C ILE A 49 -43.61 14.38 -16.20
N ILE A 50 -44.39 14.17 -15.13
CA ILE A 50 -43.82 13.98 -13.78
C ILE A 50 -42.96 12.70 -13.71
N ILE A 51 -43.45 11.59 -14.30
CA ILE A 51 -42.68 10.33 -14.34
C ILE A 51 -41.38 10.49 -15.10
N VAL A 52 -41.41 11.13 -16.27
CA VAL A 52 -40.22 11.35 -17.11
C VAL A 52 -39.22 12.27 -16.40
N THR A 53 -39.68 13.35 -15.81
CA THR A 53 -38.79 14.29 -15.09
C THR A 53 -38.15 13.68 -13.84
N THR A 54 -38.90 12.88 -13.08
CA THR A 54 -38.34 12.18 -11.90
C THR A 54 -37.34 11.08 -12.30
N PHE A 55 -37.61 10.37 -13.38
CA PHE A 55 -36.72 9.36 -13.92
C PHE A 55 -35.39 10.00 -14.41
N LEU A 56 -35.46 11.08 -15.18
CA LEU A 56 -34.29 11.83 -15.60
C LEU A 56 -33.48 12.39 -14.41
N ASN A 57 -34.16 12.95 -13.42
CA ASN A 57 -33.51 13.45 -12.20
C ASN A 57 -32.80 12.33 -11.44
N SER A 58 -33.38 11.12 -11.35
CA SER A 58 -32.74 9.96 -10.71
C SER A 58 -31.47 9.54 -11.43
N ILE A 59 -31.47 9.51 -12.77
CA ILE A 59 -30.28 9.17 -13.57
C ILE A 59 -29.16 10.21 -13.33
N ILE A 60 -29.50 11.50 -13.38
CA ILE A 60 -28.52 12.58 -13.12
C ILE A 60 -27.94 12.45 -11.72
N SER A 61 -28.78 12.24 -10.71
CA SER A 61 -28.35 12.09 -9.31
C SER A 61 -27.43 10.89 -9.09
N ILE A 62 -27.69 9.76 -9.73
CA ILE A 62 -26.84 8.56 -9.64
C ILE A 62 -25.48 8.85 -10.31
N ARG A 63 -25.49 9.46 -11.49
CA ARG A 63 -24.27 9.84 -12.20
C ARG A 63 -23.41 10.80 -11.35
N ASP A 64 -24.02 11.84 -10.78
CA ASP A 64 -23.29 12.85 -10.01
C ASP A 64 -22.75 12.26 -8.69
N SER A 65 -23.50 11.36 -8.06
CA SER A 65 -23.02 10.59 -6.89
C SER A 65 -21.80 9.73 -7.22
N TYR A 66 -21.82 9.07 -8.36
CA TYR A 66 -20.68 8.25 -8.82
C TYR A 66 -19.45 9.12 -9.11
N TYR A 67 -19.66 10.29 -9.73
CA TYR A 67 -18.58 11.24 -10.04
C TYR A 67 -17.95 11.81 -8.76
N LEU A 68 -18.77 12.18 -7.79
CA LEU A 68 -18.31 12.65 -6.47
C LEU A 68 -17.51 11.57 -5.74
N TYR A 69 -17.96 10.33 -5.79
CA TYR A 69 -17.24 9.21 -5.17
C TYR A 69 -15.86 8.99 -5.80
N GLN A 70 -15.79 9.00 -7.13
CA GLN A 70 -14.50 8.87 -7.84
C GLN A 70 -13.53 10.01 -7.53
N THR A 71 -14.03 11.25 -7.52
CA THR A 71 -13.21 12.44 -7.23
C THR A 71 -12.64 12.38 -5.81
N GLU A 72 -13.43 11.94 -4.84
CA GLU A 72 -12.97 11.78 -3.45
C GLU A 72 -11.92 10.67 -3.32
N GLN A 73 -12.06 9.57 -4.04
CA GLN A 73 -11.05 8.50 -4.07
C GLN A 73 -9.73 8.99 -4.68
N GLN A 74 -9.79 9.73 -5.78
CA GLN A 74 -8.60 10.33 -6.40
C GLN A 74 -7.92 11.33 -5.48
N LYS A 75 -8.70 12.15 -4.77
CA LYS A 75 -8.18 13.12 -3.82
C LYS A 75 -7.45 12.42 -2.67
N ARG A 76 -8.02 11.38 -2.06
CA ARG A 76 -7.39 10.60 -1.00
C ARG A 76 -6.10 9.91 -1.47
N PHE A 77 -6.12 9.37 -2.68
CA PHE A 77 -4.92 8.79 -3.27
C PHE A 77 -3.81 9.82 -3.46
N LEU A 78 -4.16 11.04 -3.90
CA LEU A 78 -3.21 12.12 -4.08
C LEU A 78 -2.64 12.62 -2.74
N GLU A 79 -3.49 12.77 -1.72
CA GLU A 79 -3.07 13.16 -0.36
C GLU A 79 -2.11 12.11 0.24
N ASP A 80 -2.41 10.81 0.11
CA ASP A 80 -1.53 9.72 0.55
C ASP A 80 -0.19 9.71 -0.21
N THR A 81 -0.23 10.01 -1.51
CA THR A 81 0.98 10.11 -2.33
C THR A 81 1.84 11.31 -1.94
N LEU A 82 1.21 12.46 -1.69
CA LEU A 82 1.91 13.66 -1.23
C LEU A 82 2.58 13.43 0.13
N ALA A 83 1.90 12.81 1.08
CA ALA A 83 2.48 12.46 2.38
C ALA A 83 3.72 11.57 2.22
N LYS A 84 3.66 10.55 1.34
CA LYS A 84 4.82 9.70 1.05
C LYS A 84 5.98 10.44 0.40
N VAL A 85 5.70 11.40 -0.48
CA VAL A 85 6.74 12.25 -1.09
C VAL A 85 7.38 13.16 -0.04
N GLU A 86 6.60 13.70 0.89
CA GLU A 86 7.12 14.49 2.01
C GLU A 86 8.02 13.67 2.93
N ASP A 87 7.62 12.43 3.28
CA ASP A 87 8.44 11.50 4.05
C ASP A 87 9.76 11.14 3.34
N LEU A 88 9.70 10.90 2.03
CA LEU A 88 10.90 10.66 1.23
C LEU A 88 11.83 11.88 1.20
N ASN A 89 11.27 13.08 1.07
CA ASN A 89 12.05 14.32 1.12
C ASN A 89 12.69 14.53 2.48
N PHE A 90 12.02 14.17 3.56
CA PHE A 90 12.58 14.20 4.91
C PHE A 90 13.79 13.27 5.04
N ILE A 91 13.64 12.00 4.62
CA ILE A 91 14.72 11.00 4.62
C ILE A 91 15.91 11.48 3.78
N LEU A 92 15.67 12.04 2.59
CA LEU A 92 16.73 12.57 1.74
C LEU A 92 17.46 13.76 2.39
N ARG A 93 16.76 14.61 3.14
CA ARG A 93 17.39 15.71 3.90
C ARG A 93 18.26 15.18 5.04
N GLU A 94 17.82 14.16 5.79
CA GLU A 94 18.63 13.50 6.81
C GLU A 94 19.88 12.89 6.19
N GLN A 95 19.75 12.11 5.12
CA GLN A 95 20.89 11.50 4.44
C GLN A 95 21.90 12.54 3.94
N ARG A 96 21.41 13.66 3.37
CA ARG A 96 22.27 14.76 2.95
C ARG A 96 23.01 15.39 4.12
N HIS A 97 22.34 15.58 5.26
CA HIS A 97 22.92 16.12 6.46
C HIS A 97 24.03 15.20 7.00
N ASP A 98 23.75 13.90 7.07
CA ASP A 98 24.72 12.91 7.52
C ASP A 98 25.93 12.84 6.58
N PHE A 99 25.71 12.90 5.27
CA PHE A 99 26.80 12.97 4.29
C PHE A 99 27.67 14.22 4.45
N LEU A 100 27.05 15.38 4.66
CA LEU A 100 27.79 16.63 4.93
C LEU A 100 28.59 16.55 6.23
N ASN A 101 28.09 15.92 7.27
CA ASN A 101 28.80 15.70 8.53
C ASN A 101 30.04 14.82 8.30
N HIS A 102 29.92 13.73 7.53
CA HIS A 102 31.07 12.91 7.17
C HIS A 102 32.13 13.69 6.39
N LEU A 103 31.71 14.52 5.42
CA LEU A 103 32.64 15.39 4.68
C LEU A 103 33.32 16.44 5.58
N GLN A 104 32.57 17.03 6.53
CA GLN A 104 33.17 17.99 7.49
C GLN A 104 34.24 17.36 8.38
N VAL A 105 34.00 16.13 8.86
CA VAL A 105 34.99 15.39 9.64
C VAL A 105 36.24 15.12 8.81
N VAL A 106 36.09 14.64 7.57
CA VAL A 106 37.24 14.39 6.67
C VAL A 106 37.97 15.68 6.37
N HIS A 107 37.28 16.77 6.07
CA HIS A 107 37.86 18.06 5.79
C HIS A 107 38.64 18.59 6.99
N GLY A 108 38.06 18.53 8.20
CA GLY A 108 38.73 18.95 9.43
C GLY A 108 40.02 18.16 9.72
N LEU A 109 40.02 16.84 9.51
CA LEU A 109 41.19 16.00 9.68
C LEU A 109 42.29 16.36 8.67
N ILE A 110 41.96 16.69 7.42
CA ILE A 110 42.90 17.13 6.40
C ILE A 110 43.49 18.51 6.74
N GLU A 111 42.66 19.46 7.24
CA GLU A 111 43.16 20.80 7.66
C GLU A 111 44.10 20.73 8.88
N MET A 112 43.96 19.67 9.69
CA MET A 112 44.85 19.41 10.82
C MET A 112 46.13 18.60 10.42
N ASP A 113 46.34 18.34 9.14
CA ASP A 113 47.40 17.47 8.61
C ASP A 113 47.33 16.01 9.10
N GLU A 114 46.21 15.58 9.66
CA GLU A 114 45.98 14.22 10.18
C GLU A 114 45.49 13.27 9.05
N TYR A 115 46.33 13.10 8.03
CA TYR A 115 45.98 12.33 6.81
C TYR A 115 45.71 10.85 7.07
N ILE A 116 46.40 10.25 8.06
CA ILE A 116 46.21 8.84 8.41
C ILE A 116 44.84 8.64 9.03
N GLU A 117 44.40 9.53 9.92
CA GLU A 117 43.08 9.47 10.55
C GLU A 117 41.98 9.78 9.54
N ALA A 118 42.19 10.73 8.62
CA ALA A 118 41.26 10.98 7.52
C ALA A 118 41.06 9.74 6.66
N LYS A 119 42.14 9.03 6.31
CA LYS A 119 42.09 7.77 5.57
C LYS A 119 41.34 6.68 6.33
N ASN A 120 41.66 6.47 7.61
CA ASN A 120 41.02 5.49 8.47
C ASN A 120 39.50 5.77 8.59
N TYR A 121 39.10 7.04 8.73
CA TYR A 121 37.74 7.46 8.80
C TYR A 121 36.96 7.17 7.50
N ILE A 122 37.58 7.49 6.34
CA ILE A 122 37.00 7.17 5.02
C ILE A 122 36.86 5.66 4.85
N GLU A 123 37.89 4.87 5.17
CA GLU A 123 37.87 3.41 5.06
C GLU A 123 36.76 2.80 5.96
N LYS A 124 36.63 3.29 7.19
CA LYS A 124 35.58 2.85 8.12
C LYS A 124 34.16 3.19 7.58
N THR A 125 33.96 4.45 7.18
CA THR A 125 32.66 4.90 6.63
C THR A 125 32.35 4.15 5.33
N TYR A 126 33.35 3.94 4.47
CA TYR A 126 33.22 3.16 3.25
C TYR A 126 32.89 1.68 3.53
N ALA A 127 33.51 1.07 4.53
CA ALA A 127 33.25 -0.30 4.94
C ALA A 127 31.81 -0.45 5.50
N ASP A 128 31.32 0.53 6.27
CA ASP A 128 29.96 0.54 6.77
C ASP A 128 28.93 0.70 5.64
N ILE A 129 29.20 1.55 4.66
CA ILE A 129 28.39 1.66 3.43
C ILE A 129 28.50 0.40 2.58
N GLN A 130 29.69 -0.19 2.44
CA GLN A 130 29.92 -1.42 1.67
C GLN A 130 29.26 -2.64 2.32
N LYS A 131 29.26 -2.77 3.64
CA LYS A 131 28.55 -3.85 4.33
C LYS A 131 27.07 -3.86 3.96
N VAL A 132 26.44 -2.70 3.86
CA VAL A 132 25.04 -2.58 3.43
C VAL A 132 24.90 -2.75 1.91
N SER A 133 25.83 -2.19 1.13
CA SER A 133 25.78 -2.22 -0.35
C SER A 133 26.21 -3.56 -0.96
N SER A 134 27.11 -4.31 -0.32
CA SER A 134 27.58 -5.60 -0.85
C SER A 134 26.52 -6.71 -0.81
N PHE A 135 25.49 -6.53 0.01
CA PHE A 135 24.33 -7.44 0.09
C PHE A 135 23.23 -7.12 -0.92
N LEU A 136 23.20 -5.89 -1.47
CA LEU A 136 22.17 -5.42 -2.40
C LEU A 136 22.63 -5.64 -3.85
N LYS A 137 22.46 -6.87 -4.36
CA LYS A 137 22.95 -7.27 -5.69
C LYS A 137 21.86 -7.30 -6.77
N THR A 138 20.70 -6.64 -6.56
CA THR A 138 19.69 -6.62 -7.61
C THR A 138 19.99 -5.54 -8.65
N SER A 139 19.57 -5.76 -9.91
CA SER A 139 19.66 -4.76 -10.98
C SER A 139 18.57 -3.68 -10.88
N ASN A 140 17.69 -3.74 -9.86
CA ASN A 140 16.61 -2.79 -9.67
C ASN A 140 16.94 -1.78 -8.57
N PRO A 141 17.27 -0.51 -8.93
CA PRO A 141 17.66 0.51 -7.95
C PRO A 141 16.58 0.81 -6.90
N ALA A 142 15.29 0.75 -7.28
CA ALA A 142 14.20 1.03 -6.36
C ALA A 142 14.08 -0.06 -5.28
N VAL A 143 14.25 -1.33 -5.65
CA VAL A 143 14.24 -2.46 -4.72
C VAL A 143 15.43 -2.35 -3.76
N ASN A 144 16.63 -2.03 -4.28
CA ASN A 144 17.82 -1.85 -3.46
C ASN A 144 17.63 -0.72 -2.44
N ALA A 145 17.10 0.44 -2.88
CA ALA A 145 16.83 1.57 -1.98
C ALA A 145 15.81 1.23 -0.90
N LEU A 146 14.72 0.53 -1.26
CA LEU A 146 13.73 0.08 -0.28
C LEU A 146 14.34 -0.85 0.77
N LEU A 147 15.05 -1.90 0.32
CA LEU A 147 15.66 -2.88 1.23
C LEU A 147 16.62 -2.19 2.18
N GLN A 148 17.48 -1.29 1.67
CA GLN A 148 18.40 -0.51 2.50
C GLN A 148 17.66 0.30 3.56
N ALA A 149 16.61 1.05 3.17
CA ALA A 149 15.85 1.86 4.10
C ALA A 149 15.17 1.00 5.17
N LYS A 150 14.59 -0.15 4.79
CA LYS A 150 13.92 -1.06 5.73
C LYS A 150 14.89 -1.75 6.67
N ILE A 151 16.08 -2.14 6.21
CA ILE A 151 17.14 -2.72 7.04
C ILE A 151 17.61 -1.71 8.08
N LEU A 152 17.93 -0.47 7.67
CA LEU A 152 18.35 0.58 8.58
C LEU A 152 17.25 0.92 9.61
N TYR A 153 16.00 0.97 9.19
CA TYR A 153 14.88 1.19 10.09
C TYR A 153 14.71 0.06 11.13
N ALA A 154 14.81 -1.20 10.70
CA ALA A 154 14.76 -2.35 11.57
C ALA A 154 15.93 -2.35 12.58
N GLN A 155 17.15 -2.05 12.13
CA GLN A 155 18.33 -1.95 13.00
C GLN A 155 18.20 -0.85 14.05
N LYS A 156 17.63 0.32 13.70
CA LYS A 156 17.32 1.39 14.68
C LYS A 156 16.34 0.93 15.76
N LYS A 157 15.46 -0.07 15.45
CA LYS A 157 14.56 -0.72 16.41
C LYS A 157 15.19 -1.90 17.17
N GLY A 158 16.48 -2.14 17.03
CA GLY A 158 17.17 -3.27 17.66
C GLY A 158 16.89 -4.63 17.03
N ILE A 159 16.45 -4.66 15.77
CA ILE A 159 16.14 -5.88 15.03
C ILE A 159 17.35 -6.25 14.15
N SER A 160 17.84 -7.48 14.30
CA SER A 160 18.88 -8.03 13.43
C SER A 160 18.28 -8.47 12.10
N VAL A 161 18.84 -7.99 10.99
CA VAL A 161 18.32 -8.35 9.65
C VAL A 161 19.37 -9.14 8.89
N ASN A 162 19.00 -10.36 8.49
CA ASN A 162 19.78 -11.22 7.62
C ASN A 162 19.25 -11.11 6.20
N LEU A 163 20.04 -10.56 5.27
CA LEU A 163 19.67 -10.44 3.88
C LEU A 163 20.49 -11.38 3.01
N HIS A 164 19.82 -12.23 2.24
CA HIS A 164 20.44 -13.11 1.24
C HIS A 164 19.84 -12.86 -0.13
N VAL A 165 20.63 -12.32 -1.08
CA VAL A 165 20.20 -12.02 -2.43
C VAL A 165 21.03 -12.83 -3.41
N SER A 166 20.45 -13.84 -4.04
CA SER A 166 21.04 -14.68 -5.07
C SER A 166 20.47 -14.43 -6.48
N SER A 167 19.51 -13.52 -6.59
CA SER A 167 18.91 -13.10 -7.87
C SER A 167 19.25 -11.65 -8.20
N ARG A 168 19.58 -11.38 -9.46
CA ARG A 168 19.76 -10.01 -9.95
C ARG A 168 18.45 -9.30 -10.31
N LEU A 169 17.35 -10.01 -10.43
CA LEU A 169 16.05 -9.47 -10.85
C LEU A 169 16.11 -8.72 -12.20
N GLU A 170 16.96 -9.16 -13.15
CA GLU A 170 17.23 -8.44 -14.41
C GLU A 170 16.02 -8.34 -15.33
N ARG A 171 15.17 -9.37 -15.35
CA ARG A 171 13.97 -9.45 -16.21
C ARG A 171 12.70 -9.60 -15.39
N LEU A 172 12.56 -8.78 -14.35
CA LEU A 172 11.37 -8.81 -13.50
C LEU A 172 10.13 -8.44 -14.34
N PRO A 173 9.11 -9.30 -14.42
CA PRO A 173 7.92 -9.06 -15.24
C PRO A 173 6.92 -8.09 -14.61
N MET A 174 7.38 -7.25 -13.70
CA MET A 174 6.58 -6.23 -13.03
C MET A 174 7.40 -4.96 -12.80
N PRO A 175 6.76 -3.78 -12.73
CA PRO A 175 7.44 -2.55 -12.36
C PRO A 175 8.10 -2.64 -10.99
N GLY A 176 9.32 -2.13 -10.85
CA GLY A 176 10.05 -2.16 -9.58
C GLY A 176 9.29 -1.53 -8.40
N TRP A 177 8.50 -0.49 -8.65
CA TRP A 177 7.68 0.15 -7.61
C TRP A 177 6.54 -0.76 -7.08
N GLU A 178 5.98 -1.64 -7.92
CA GLU A 178 5.00 -2.65 -7.48
C GLU A 178 5.66 -3.69 -6.58
N LEU A 179 6.86 -4.18 -6.93
CA LEU A 179 7.62 -5.07 -6.06
C LEU A 179 8.02 -4.38 -4.74
N CYS A 180 8.43 -3.11 -4.80
CA CYS A 180 8.70 -2.32 -3.60
C CYS A 180 7.47 -2.23 -2.69
N ARG A 181 6.28 -2.08 -3.25
CA ARG A 181 5.04 -2.05 -2.47
C ARG A 181 4.73 -3.39 -1.80
N VAL A 182 4.98 -4.51 -2.48
CA VAL A 182 4.83 -5.85 -1.92
C VAL A 182 5.82 -6.09 -0.78
N LEU A 183 7.11 -5.90 -1.06
CA LEU A 183 8.18 -6.10 -0.06
C LEU A 183 8.00 -5.17 1.14
N GLY A 184 7.71 -3.90 0.90
CA GLY A 184 7.48 -2.93 1.96
C GLY A 184 6.37 -3.36 2.92
N ASN A 185 5.22 -3.76 2.40
CA ASN A 185 4.09 -4.20 3.23
C ASN A 185 4.40 -5.45 4.06
N ILE A 186 5.12 -6.42 3.49
CA ILE A 186 5.47 -7.66 4.21
C ILE A 186 6.55 -7.38 5.26
N ILE A 187 7.59 -6.60 4.92
CA ILE A 187 8.67 -6.26 5.86
C ILE A 187 8.15 -5.39 7.01
N ASP A 188 7.24 -4.44 6.75
CA ASP A 188 6.64 -3.63 7.80
C ASP A 188 5.85 -4.48 8.79
N ASN A 189 5.09 -5.46 8.30
CA ASN A 189 4.39 -6.40 9.16
C ASN A 189 5.36 -7.23 10.02
N ALA A 190 6.49 -7.67 9.46
CA ALA A 190 7.52 -8.39 10.20
C ALA A 190 8.14 -7.52 11.31
N ILE A 191 8.49 -6.26 10.99
CA ILE A 191 9.02 -5.31 11.99
C ILE A 191 8.03 -5.08 13.13
N GLU A 192 6.75 -4.90 12.82
CA GLU A 192 5.71 -4.68 13.80
C GLU A 192 5.44 -5.93 14.68
N ALA A 193 5.46 -7.14 14.09
CA ALA A 193 5.31 -8.38 14.86
C ALA A 193 6.39 -8.54 15.92
N LEU A 194 7.57 -7.96 15.67
CA LEU A 194 8.70 -7.97 16.58
C LEU A 194 8.66 -6.89 17.68
N GLU A 195 7.77 -5.89 17.58
CA GLU A 195 7.63 -4.88 18.65
C GLU A 195 7.21 -5.49 19.97
N TYR A 196 6.47 -6.58 19.92
CA TYR A 196 5.92 -7.30 21.09
C TYR A 196 6.83 -8.42 21.61
N VAL A 197 8.01 -8.60 21.04
CA VAL A 197 8.99 -9.64 21.44
C VAL A 197 10.05 -9.02 22.35
N ASN A 198 10.37 -9.68 23.45
CA ASN A 198 11.38 -9.22 24.42
C ASN A 198 12.73 -9.95 24.26
N SER A 199 12.82 -10.97 23.41
CA SER A 199 14.06 -11.70 23.10
C SER A 199 14.76 -11.13 21.86
N ASP A 200 15.79 -11.82 21.38
CA ASP A 200 16.48 -11.46 20.14
C ASP A 200 15.51 -11.34 18.98
N LYS A 201 15.49 -10.18 18.34
CA LYS A 201 14.60 -9.85 17.23
C LYS A 201 15.30 -10.09 15.92
N ILE A 202 14.78 -10.98 15.09
CA ILE A 202 15.42 -11.38 13.85
C ILE A 202 14.43 -11.30 12.68
N ILE A 203 14.84 -10.66 11.59
CA ILE A 203 14.19 -10.76 10.28
C ILE A 203 15.18 -11.39 9.30
N SER A 204 14.74 -12.38 8.52
CA SER A 204 15.51 -12.94 7.42
C SER A 204 14.80 -12.70 6.10
N ILE A 205 15.50 -12.11 5.14
CA ILE A 205 14.98 -11.79 3.81
C ILE A 205 15.82 -12.57 2.80
N GLU A 206 15.18 -13.42 2.01
CA GLU A 206 15.82 -14.17 0.95
C GLU A 206 15.16 -13.83 -0.39
N ILE A 207 16.00 -13.49 -1.39
CA ILE A 207 15.59 -13.22 -2.76
C ILE A 207 16.40 -14.14 -3.67
N SER A 208 15.71 -15.04 -4.33
CA SER A 208 16.32 -16.04 -5.21
C SER A 208 15.58 -16.13 -6.55
N GLU A 209 16.17 -16.82 -7.50
CA GLU A 209 15.52 -17.12 -8.77
C GLU A 209 15.82 -18.54 -9.22
N ASN A 210 14.87 -19.10 -9.91
CA ASN A 210 15.03 -20.35 -10.65
C ASN A 210 14.62 -20.15 -12.11
N ILE A 211 14.63 -21.23 -12.89
CA ILE A 211 14.30 -21.17 -14.33
C ILE A 211 12.88 -20.60 -14.54
N LYS A 212 11.93 -20.84 -13.62
CA LYS A 212 10.50 -20.55 -13.81
C LYS A 212 10.05 -19.27 -13.09
N SER A 213 10.70 -18.87 -11.99
CA SER A 213 10.21 -17.82 -11.11
C SER A 213 11.31 -17.09 -10.35
N TYR A 214 11.02 -15.86 -9.98
CA TYR A 214 11.66 -15.14 -8.90
C TYR A 214 10.95 -15.49 -7.59
N ASN A 215 11.73 -15.84 -6.54
CA ASN A 215 11.20 -16.30 -5.28
C ASN A 215 11.67 -15.38 -4.15
N PHE A 216 10.75 -15.04 -3.28
CA PHE A 216 10.95 -14.13 -2.16
C PHE A 216 10.46 -14.81 -0.90
N LYS A 217 11.28 -14.77 0.15
CA LYS A 217 10.95 -15.34 1.45
C LYS A 217 11.34 -14.32 2.53
N ILE A 218 10.38 -13.97 3.37
CA ILE A 218 10.57 -13.08 4.51
C ILE A 218 10.14 -13.83 5.76
N TYR A 219 11.08 -14.00 6.68
CA TYR A 219 10.87 -14.63 7.98
C TYR A 219 11.04 -13.61 9.09
N ASP A 220 10.20 -13.66 10.09
CA ASP A 220 10.35 -13.00 11.37
C ASP A 220 10.14 -14.00 12.51
N ASN A 221 10.86 -13.82 13.63
CA ASN A 221 10.63 -14.56 14.87
C ASN A 221 9.68 -13.80 15.82
N GLY A 222 8.67 -13.13 15.27
CA GLY A 222 7.67 -12.37 15.99
C GLY A 222 6.64 -13.25 16.69
N ILE A 223 5.58 -12.61 17.20
CA ILE A 223 4.50 -13.28 17.95
C ILE A 223 3.65 -14.26 17.11
N GLY A 224 3.87 -14.28 15.78
CA GLY A 224 3.08 -15.08 14.84
C GLY A 224 1.65 -14.55 14.64
N ILE A 225 0.91 -15.23 13.78
CA ILE A 225 -0.48 -14.91 13.43
C ILE A 225 -1.40 -15.94 14.05
N PRO A 226 -2.31 -15.55 14.96
CA PRO A 226 -3.23 -16.49 15.60
C PRO A 226 -4.09 -17.28 14.58
N PRO A 227 -4.32 -18.59 14.78
CA PRO A 227 -5.03 -19.44 13.81
C PRO A 227 -6.43 -18.95 13.42
N ASN A 228 -7.13 -18.31 14.36
CA ASN A 228 -8.50 -17.80 14.17
C ASN A 228 -8.60 -16.64 13.17
N ILE A 229 -7.49 -15.94 12.89
CA ILE A 229 -7.45 -14.81 11.97
C ILE A 229 -6.68 -15.10 10.66
N GLN A 230 -5.92 -16.21 10.59
CA GLN A 230 -5.08 -16.54 9.44
C GLN A 230 -5.82 -16.49 8.10
N LYS A 231 -7.07 -16.93 8.06
CA LYS A 231 -7.89 -16.93 6.85
C LYS A 231 -8.26 -15.52 6.37
N LYS A 232 -8.20 -14.52 7.27
CA LYS A 232 -8.66 -13.15 7.01
C LYS A 232 -7.54 -12.15 6.74
N ILE A 233 -6.26 -12.51 6.94
CA ILE A 233 -5.15 -11.54 6.86
C ILE A 233 -5.00 -10.90 5.48
N PHE A 234 -5.49 -11.52 4.43
CA PHE A 234 -5.50 -10.99 3.07
C PHE A 234 -6.82 -10.28 2.69
N GLU A 235 -7.82 -10.26 3.57
CA GLU A 235 -9.07 -9.53 3.33
C GLU A 235 -8.82 -8.03 3.42
N ARG A 236 -9.39 -7.28 2.48
CA ARG A 236 -9.22 -5.82 2.44
C ARG A 236 -9.91 -5.16 3.65
N GLY A 237 -9.17 -4.34 4.37
CA GLY A 237 -9.65 -3.65 5.57
C GLY A 237 -9.51 -4.48 6.85
N PHE A 238 -9.04 -5.74 6.79
CA PHE A 238 -8.77 -6.52 7.97
C PHE A 238 -7.49 -6.04 8.67
N THR A 239 -7.60 -5.67 9.94
CA THR A 239 -6.47 -5.23 10.76
C THR A 239 -6.67 -5.66 12.21
N THR A 240 -5.60 -6.02 12.88
CA THR A 240 -5.54 -6.25 14.33
C THR A 240 -5.07 -5.01 15.09
N LYS A 241 -4.74 -3.92 14.38
CA LYS A 241 -4.11 -2.69 14.94
C LYS A 241 -5.10 -1.62 15.38
N GLY A 242 -6.38 -1.91 15.48
CA GLY A 242 -7.41 -0.93 15.85
C GLY A 242 -7.45 0.26 14.88
N ASN A 243 -7.54 1.49 15.41
CA ASN A 243 -7.65 2.71 14.61
C ASN A 243 -6.36 3.11 13.85
N ASN A 244 -5.22 2.54 14.20
CA ASN A 244 -3.93 2.88 13.58
C ASN A 244 -3.59 2.03 12.34
N GLY A 245 -4.35 0.96 12.07
CA GLY A 245 -4.14 0.08 10.94
C GLY A 245 -5.22 0.24 9.86
N GLN A 246 -4.85 0.56 8.63
CA GLN A 246 -5.82 0.61 7.52
C GLN A 246 -6.24 -0.78 7.02
N GLY A 247 -5.53 -1.86 7.43
CA GLY A 247 -5.83 -3.23 7.00
C GLY A 247 -5.70 -3.47 5.49
N ILE A 248 -4.87 -2.69 4.79
CA ILE A 248 -4.82 -2.69 3.33
C ILE A 248 -3.50 -3.31 2.81
N GLY A 249 -2.45 -3.37 3.64
CA GLY A 249 -1.09 -3.73 3.19
C GLY A 249 -0.99 -5.12 2.57
N LEU A 250 -1.42 -6.16 3.29
CA LEU A 250 -1.35 -7.54 2.80
C LEU A 250 -2.33 -7.83 1.66
N SER A 251 -3.51 -7.22 1.67
CA SER A 251 -4.47 -7.35 0.57
C SER A 251 -3.92 -6.76 -0.73
N ILE A 252 -3.26 -5.60 -0.67
CA ILE A 252 -2.57 -5.00 -1.81
C ILE A 252 -1.40 -5.86 -2.27
N ALA A 253 -0.57 -6.38 -1.35
CA ALA A 253 0.53 -7.25 -1.71
C ALA A 253 0.02 -8.48 -2.49
N LYS A 254 -1.04 -9.12 -2.01
CA LYS A 254 -1.68 -10.25 -2.70
C LYS A 254 -2.24 -9.85 -4.07
N GLU A 255 -2.94 -8.73 -4.15
CA GLU A 255 -3.53 -8.23 -5.41
C GLU A 255 -2.44 -8.00 -6.48
N ILE A 256 -1.34 -7.34 -6.10
CA ILE A 256 -0.20 -7.10 -7.01
C ILE A 256 0.42 -8.42 -7.47
N ILE A 257 0.69 -9.35 -6.57
CA ILE A 257 1.30 -10.65 -6.89
C ILE A 257 0.40 -11.43 -7.85
N LEU A 258 -0.90 -11.51 -7.57
CA LEU A 258 -1.86 -12.22 -8.43
C LEU A 258 -2.02 -11.55 -9.80
N LYS A 259 -2.00 -10.23 -9.88
CA LYS A 259 -2.00 -9.46 -11.15
C LYS A 259 -0.85 -9.89 -12.06
N HIS A 260 0.31 -10.22 -11.50
CA HIS A 260 1.48 -10.69 -12.21
C HIS A 260 1.59 -12.23 -12.28
N LYS A 261 0.45 -12.94 -12.12
CA LYS A 261 0.35 -14.41 -12.19
C LYS A 261 1.25 -15.12 -11.17
N GLY A 262 1.64 -14.43 -10.10
CA GLY A 262 2.42 -14.94 -9.01
C GLY A 262 1.58 -15.69 -7.98
N HIS A 263 2.26 -16.26 -7.01
CA HIS A 263 1.66 -16.94 -5.86
C HIS A 263 2.20 -16.34 -4.56
N ILE A 264 1.37 -16.24 -3.54
CA ILE A 264 1.76 -15.85 -2.19
C ILE A 264 1.14 -16.79 -1.19
N ASP A 265 1.94 -17.24 -0.23
CA ASP A 265 1.52 -18.06 0.89
C ASP A 265 2.27 -17.66 2.17
N PHE A 266 1.86 -18.19 3.31
CA PHE A 266 2.53 -17.95 4.58
C PHE A 266 2.38 -19.17 5.51
N ILE A 267 3.37 -19.31 6.39
CA ILE A 267 3.36 -20.25 7.50
C ILE A 267 3.57 -19.44 8.77
N SER A 268 2.71 -19.62 9.77
CA SER A 268 2.82 -18.88 11.02
C SER A 268 2.42 -19.70 12.21
N ASN A 269 3.24 -19.64 13.25
CA ASN A 269 3.07 -20.30 14.55
C ASN A 269 3.56 -19.38 15.68
N ALA A 270 3.68 -19.91 16.89
CA ALA A 270 4.18 -19.15 18.04
C ALA A 270 5.68 -18.77 17.96
N GLU A 271 6.43 -19.33 17.02
CA GLU A 271 7.86 -19.08 16.82
C GLU A 271 8.11 -18.01 15.75
N GLY A 272 7.06 -17.54 15.07
CA GLY A 272 7.14 -16.47 14.08
C GLY A 272 6.31 -16.70 12.84
N THR A 273 6.61 -15.90 11.80
CA THR A 273 5.91 -15.95 10.51
C THR A 273 6.90 -16.02 9.35
N ILE A 274 6.57 -16.83 8.36
CA ILE A 274 7.24 -16.88 7.07
C ILE A 274 6.22 -16.46 6.01
N PHE A 275 6.50 -15.42 5.26
CA PHE A 275 5.81 -15.12 4.02
C PHE A 275 6.67 -15.55 2.84
N GLU A 276 6.08 -16.31 1.93
CA GLU A 276 6.72 -16.72 0.69
C GLU A 276 5.86 -16.28 -0.51
N PHE A 277 6.51 -15.65 -1.50
CA PHE A 277 5.82 -15.36 -2.74
C PHE A 277 6.75 -15.55 -3.95
N SER A 278 6.12 -15.84 -5.08
CA SER A 278 6.84 -16.04 -6.33
C SER A 278 6.19 -15.27 -7.47
N ILE A 279 7.02 -14.80 -8.40
CA ILE A 279 6.61 -14.14 -9.63
C ILE A 279 7.15 -14.95 -10.80
N PRO A 280 6.32 -15.43 -11.74
CA PRO A 280 6.77 -16.18 -12.91
C PRO A 280 7.74 -15.34 -13.76
N ARG A 281 8.79 -15.96 -14.26
CA ARG A 281 9.65 -15.32 -15.28
C ARG A 281 8.91 -15.33 -16.62
N MET A 282 9.03 -14.27 -17.40
CA MET A 282 8.59 -14.33 -18.79
C MET A 282 9.50 -15.34 -19.50
N GLU A 283 8.90 -16.35 -20.11
CA GLU A 283 9.62 -17.20 -21.05
C GLU A 283 10.19 -16.29 -22.14
N SER A 284 11.48 -16.42 -22.41
CA SER A 284 12.06 -15.86 -23.64
C SER A 284 11.35 -16.58 -24.78
N CYS A 285 10.44 -15.90 -25.46
CA CYS A 285 10.15 -16.29 -26.83
C CYS A 285 11.48 -16.06 -27.59
N ASP A 286 12.23 -17.13 -27.79
CA ASP A 286 13.34 -17.13 -28.72
C ASP A 286 12.75 -16.79 -30.10
N GLU A 287 13.07 -15.59 -30.59
CA GLU A 287 12.97 -15.26 -32.03
C GLU A 287 14.11 -15.92 -32.77
#